data_3ef26c266c7b4a09b39b9ebd519c6444
#
_entry.id   3ef26c266c7b4a09b39b9ebd519c6444
#
_cell.length_a   1.000
_cell.length_b   1.000
_cell.length_c   1.000
_cell.angle_alpha   90.00
_cell.angle_beta   90.00
_cell.angle_gamma   90.00
#
_symmetry.space_group_name_H-M   'P 1'
#
loop_
_entity.id
_entity.type
_entity.pdbx_description
1 polymer ?
#
loop_
_entity_poly.entity_id
_entity_poly.type
_entity_poly.pdbx_seq_one_letter_code
_entity_poly.pdbx_strand_id
1 'polypeptide(L)'
;TKLVYICNPNNPTGTICEREALVECVTKISQNTIVLIDEAYLDFTKQQSLSNIVNDHKNIIIVKTFSKIYGLAGARIGYAIANKTIIDNLANSQSNTNNSVSVLSKLAAIASLKDDKFVSNCYLLNENARQYTINELQKLNCECISSNTNFIYFSLAKYNKDYFKLLEDNNIQGGKTYEEQGK
;
A
#
# COMPACT_ATOMS: atom_id res chain seq x y z
N THR A 1 16.36 -12.18 -14.10
CA THR A 1 15.77 -11.12 -13.23
C THR A 1 16.48 -11.14 -11.89
N LYS A 2 16.92 -9.98 -11.39
CA LYS A 2 17.64 -9.87 -10.10
C LYS A 2 16.73 -9.44 -8.95
N LEU A 3 15.65 -8.73 -9.27
CA LEU A 3 14.68 -8.21 -8.32
C LEU A 3 13.28 -8.34 -8.90
N VAL A 4 12.34 -8.85 -8.09
CA VAL A 4 10.90 -8.82 -8.35
C VAL A 4 10.26 -7.91 -7.32
N TYR A 5 9.46 -6.94 -7.77
CA TYR A 5 8.67 -6.06 -6.91
C TYR A 5 7.19 -6.43 -7.00
N ILE A 6 6.56 -6.58 -5.84
CA ILE A 6 5.13 -6.91 -5.71
C ILE A 6 4.51 -5.90 -4.74
N CYS A 7 3.52 -5.14 -5.21
CA CYS A 7 2.72 -4.25 -4.38
C CYS A 7 1.42 -4.95 -4.01
N ASN A 8 1.22 -5.25 -2.72
CA ASN A 8 0.06 -6.01 -2.26
C ASN A 8 -0.46 -5.50 -0.90
N PRO A 9 -1.61 -4.82 -0.87
CA PRO A 9 -2.53 -4.44 -1.98
C PRO A 9 -1.89 -3.53 -3.01
N ASN A 10 -2.31 -3.67 -4.28
CA ASN A 10 -1.70 -2.98 -5.40
C ASN A 10 -2.14 -1.51 -5.51
N ASN A 11 -1.21 -0.63 -5.82
CA ASN A 11 -1.47 0.73 -6.25
C ASN A 11 -1.15 0.82 -7.76
N PRO A 12 -2.12 1.18 -8.64
CA PRO A 12 -3.30 2.00 -8.35
C PRO A 12 -4.63 1.22 -8.25
N THR A 13 -4.68 -0.08 -8.44
CA THR A 13 -5.94 -0.82 -8.59
C THR A 13 -6.67 -1.10 -7.28
N GLY A 14 -5.96 -1.12 -6.15
CA GLY A 14 -6.50 -1.51 -4.85
C GLY A 14 -6.74 -3.02 -4.68
N THR A 15 -6.40 -3.83 -5.69
CA THR A 15 -6.56 -5.29 -5.64
C THR A 15 -5.58 -5.93 -4.67
N ILE A 16 -5.96 -7.08 -4.12
CA ILE A 16 -5.14 -7.88 -3.22
C ILE A 16 -5.07 -9.32 -3.72
N CYS A 17 -3.91 -9.94 -3.59
CA CYS A 17 -3.73 -11.36 -3.84
C CYS A 17 -4.11 -12.18 -2.60
N GLU A 18 -4.68 -13.35 -2.80
CA GLU A 18 -4.86 -14.32 -1.72
C GLU A 18 -3.52 -14.67 -1.09
N ARG A 19 -3.49 -14.69 0.25
CA ARG A 19 -2.26 -14.81 1.03
C ARG A 19 -1.47 -16.07 0.70
N GLU A 20 -2.16 -17.21 0.64
CA GLU A 20 -1.57 -18.53 0.40
C GLU A 20 -0.94 -18.60 -0.99
N ALA A 21 -1.64 -18.12 -2.01
CA ALA A 21 -1.13 -18.04 -3.38
C ALA A 21 0.08 -17.10 -3.48
N LEU A 22 0.05 -15.98 -2.75
CA LEU A 22 1.19 -15.06 -2.71
C LEU A 22 2.39 -15.70 -2.02
N VAL A 23 2.21 -16.36 -0.88
CA VAL A 23 3.27 -17.09 -0.16
C VAL A 23 3.92 -18.12 -1.07
N GLU A 24 3.13 -18.98 -1.75
CA GLU A 24 3.64 -19.98 -2.67
C GLU A 24 4.50 -19.35 -3.78
N CYS A 25 3.97 -18.31 -4.41
CA CYS A 25 4.63 -17.59 -5.49
C CYS A 25 5.98 -16.99 -5.05
N VAL A 26 5.97 -16.20 -3.95
CA VAL A 26 7.18 -15.50 -3.48
C VAL A 26 8.23 -16.46 -2.94
N THR A 27 7.83 -17.54 -2.30
CA THR A 27 8.73 -18.60 -1.82
C THR A 27 9.48 -19.24 -2.98
N LYS A 28 8.78 -19.55 -4.05
CA LYS A 28 9.38 -20.15 -5.26
C LYS A 28 10.34 -19.18 -5.95
N ILE A 29 9.94 -17.92 -6.13
CA ILE A 29 10.77 -16.89 -6.78
C ILE A 29 12.00 -16.55 -5.94
N SER A 30 11.86 -16.47 -4.61
CA SER A 30 12.93 -16.08 -3.70
C SER A 30 14.09 -17.06 -3.61
N GLN A 31 13.96 -18.25 -4.16
CA GLN A 31 15.08 -19.22 -4.21
C GLN A 31 16.29 -18.66 -4.98
N ASN A 32 16.05 -17.88 -6.05
CA ASN A 32 17.10 -17.38 -6.92
C ASN A 32 17.03 -15.87 -7.20
N THR A 33 16.07 -15.16 -6.60
CA THR A 33 15.79 -13.75 -6.92
C THR A 33 15.38 -13.01 -5.65
N ILE A 34 15.81 -11.77 -5.48
CA ILE A 34 15.30 -10.92 -4.39
C ILE A 34 13.85 -10.57 -4.71
N VAL A 35 12.96 -10.77 -3.76
CA VAL A 35 11.55 -10.38 -3.84
C VAL A 35 11.29 -9.28 -2.82
N LEU A 36 10.89 -8.11 -3.31
CA LEU A 36 10.46 -6.99 -2.48
C LEU A 36 8.94 -6.90 -2.53
N ILE A 37 8.31 -7.05 -1.37
CA ILE A 37 6.85 -7.00 -1.21
C ILE A 37 6.50 -5.69 -0.49
N ASP A 38 5.75 -4.84 -1.17
CA ASP A 38 5.28 -3.58 -0.62
C ASP A 38 3.90 -3.77 0.00
N GLU A 39 3.87 -3.75 1.33
CA GLU A 39 2.66 -3.87 2.15
C GLU A 39 2.17 -2.50 2.65
N ALA A 40 2.45 -1.41 1.94
CA ALA A 40 2.08 -0.06 2.39
C ALA A 40 0.59 0.12 2.69
N TYR A 41 -0.27 -0.69 2.07
CA TYR A 41 -1.72 -0.63 2.22
C TYR A 41 -2.33 -1.83 2.95
N LEU A 42 -1.50 -2.80 3.36
CA LEU A 42 -2.00 -4.06 3.93
C LEU A 42 -2.82 -3.85 5.21
N ASP A 43 -2.45 -2.87 6.02
CA ASP A 43 -3.12 -2.58 7.28
C ASP A 43 -4.56 -2.02 7.11
N PHE A 44 -4.98 -1.69 5.86
CA PHE A 44 -6.38 -1.44 5.48
C PHE A 44 -7.16 -2.74 5.20
N THR A 45 -6.59 -3.90 5.47
CA THR A 45 -7.19 -5.22 5.27
C THR A 45 -7.16 -6.03 6.56
N LYS A 46 -7.78 -7.21 6.53
CA LYS A 46 -7.66 -8.21 7.62
C LYS A 46 -6.60 -9.27 7.32
N GLN A 47 -5.92 -9.16 6.17
CA GLN A 47 -4.91 -10.12 5.76
C GLN A 47 -3.64 -9.93 6.57
N GLN A 48 -3.05 -11.03 7.01
CA GLN A 48 -1.79 -10.99 7.76
C GLN A 48 -0.60 -10.71 6.84
N SER A 49 0.37 -9.94 7.35
CA SER A 49 1.64 -9.69 6.70
C SER A 49 2.41 -10.97 6.39
N LEU A 50 3.19 -10.95 5.32
CA LEU A 50 4.15 -12.02 5.02
C LEU A 50 5.45 -11.91 5.84
N SER A 51 5.53 -10.99 6.79
CA SER A 51 6.73 -10.79 7.62
C SER A 51 7.16 -12.04 8.40
N ASN A 52 6.23 -12.95 8.69
CA ASN A 52 6.52 -14.20 9.40
C ASN A 52 7.39 -15.19 8.59
N ILE A 53 7.46 -15.06 7.26
CA ILE A 53 8.25 -16.00 6.42
C ILE A 53 9.66 -15.51 6.10
N VAL A 54 10.02 -14.26 6.45
CA VAL A 54 11.34 -13.69 6.09
C VAL A 54 12.53 -14.39 6.74
N ASN A 55 12.32 -15.06 7.88
CA ASN A 55 13.39 -15.79 8.56
C ASN A 55 13.77 -17.06 7.80
N ASP A 56 12.81 -17.69 7.14
CA ASP A 56 13.00 -18.95 6.41
C ASP A 56 13.41 -18.70 4.94
N HIS A 57 13.20 -17.47 4.44
CA HIS A 57 13.44 -17.08 3.05
C HIS A 57 14.37 -15.86 2.94
N LYS A 58 15.67 -16.14 2.76
CA LYS A 58 16.75 -15.13 2.80
C LYS A 58 16.59 -13.98 1.80
N ASN A 59 15.87 -14.18 0.70
CA ASN A 59 15.74 -13.20 -0.39
C ASN A 59 14.40 -12.45 -0.38
N ILE A 60 13.62 -12.53 0.70
CA ILE A 60 12.35 -11.77 0.84
C ILE A 60 12.57 -10.52 1.67
N ILE A 61 12.07 -9.40 1.16
CA ILE A 61 12.05 -8.09 1.83
C ILE A 61 10.60 -7.61 1.87
N ILE A 62 10.09 -7.34 3.06
CA ILE A 62 8.79 -6.69 3.25
C ILE A 62 9.02 -5.22 3.57
N VAL A 63 8.32 -4.31 2.90
CA VAL A 63 8.35 -2.89 3.24
C VAL A 63 6.99 -2.42 3.72
N LYS A 64 6.99 -1.61 4.77
CA LYS A 64 5.81 -1.02 5.39
C LYS A 64 6.02 0.47 5.64
N THR A 65 4.93 1.22 5.76
CA THR A 65 4.98 2.67 5.93
C THR A 65 4.05 3.14 7.05
N PHE A 66 4.44 4.20 7.72
CA PHE A 66 3.56 4.94 8.63
C PHE A 66 2.76 6.05 7.93
N SER A 67 2.97 6.24 6.64
CA SER A 67 2.34 7.33 5.87
C SER A 67 0.86 7.11 5.59
N LYS A 68 0.34 5.88 5.73
CA LYS A 68 -1.03 5.51 5.31
C LYS A 68 -1.95 5.41 6.54
N ILE A 69 -2.27 4.22 7.00
CA ILE A 69 -3.25 4.01 8.08
C ILE A 69 -2.87 4.71 9.39
N TYR A 70 -1.57 4.85 9.65
CA TYR A 70 -1.07 5.52 10.86
C TYR A 70 -1.11 7.06 10.77
N GLY A 71 -1.48 7.65 9.64
CA GLY A 71 -1.64 9.10 9.47
C GLY A 71 -0.34 9.92 9.51
N LEU A 72 0.83 9.28 9.42
CA LEU A 72 2.15 9.92 9.60
C LEU A 72 2.86 10.23 8.25
N ALA A 73 2.10 10.59 7.20
CA ALA A 73 2.67 10.86 5.87
C ALA A 73 3.76 11.96 5.90
N GLY A 74 3.57 13.01 6.68
CA GLY A 74 4.51 14.11 6.84
C GLY A 74 5.78 13.74 7.65
N ALA A 75 5.73 12.68 8.46
CA ALA A 75 6.86 12.24 9.27
C ALA A 75 7.95 11.51 8.46
N ARG A 76 7.69 11.16 7.20
CA ARG A 76 8.61 10.49 6.27
C ARG A 76 9.29 9.26 6.87
N ILE A 77 8.52 8.33 7.42
CA ILE A 77 9.02 7.13 8.08
C ILE A 77 8.32 5.86 7.57
N GLY A 78 9.10 4.83 7.39
CA GLY A 78 8.70 3.47 7.07
C GLY A 78 9.79 2.52 7.54
N TYR A 79 9.61 1.23 7.30
CA TYR A 79 10.58 0.21 7.69
C TYR A 79 10.57 -0.97 6.74
N ALA A 80 11.69 -1.68 6.73
CA ALA A 80 11.83 -2.96 6.03
C ALA A 80 12.03 -4.09 7.03
N ILE A 81 11.47 -5.25 6.71
CA ILE A 81 11.65 -6.51 7.43
C ILE A 81 12.27 -7.50 6.46
N ALA A 82 13.44 -8.01 6.78
CA ALA A 82 14.14 -8.99 5.95
C ALA A 82 15.14 -9.79 6.81
N ASN A 83 15.79 -10.79 6.19
CA ASN A 83 16.90 -11.48 6.80
C ASN A 83 18.02 -10.50 7.19
N LYS A 84 18.70 -10.78 8.31
CA LYS A 84 19.77 -9.91 8.87
C LYS A 84 20.82 -9.51 7.83
N THR A 85 21.25 -10.43 6.99
CA THR A 85 22.26 -10.15 5.96
C THR A 85 21.80 -9.07 4.97
N ILE A 86 20.54 -9.11 4.55
CA ILE A 86 19.97 -8.08 3.68
C ILE A 86 19.90 -6.74 4.42
N ILE A 87 19.41 -6.74 5.66
CA ILE A 87 19.30 -5.50 6.46
C ILE A 87 20.68 -4.88 6.67
N ASP A 88 21.69 -5.66 7.01
CA ASP A 88 23.06 -5.16 7.18
C ASP A 88 23.60 -4.55 5.87
N ASN A 89 23.37 -5.19 4.72
CA ASN A 89 23.78 -4.67 3.42
C ASN A 89 23.06 -3.36 3.06
N LEU A 90 21.77 -3.28 3.32
CA LEU A 90 20.98 -2.06 3.11
C LEU A 90 21.49 -0.93 4.03
N ALA A 91 21.74 -1.24 5.29
CA ALA A 91 22.29 -0.28 6.25
C ALA A 91 23.66 0.24 5.80
N ASN A 92 24.56 -0.64 5.38
CA ASN A 92 25.91 -0.28 4.94
C ASN A 92 25.93 0.52 3.62
N SER A 93 24.90 0.37 2.78
CA SER A 93 24.77 1.13 1.52
C SER A 93 24.26 2.57 1.73
N GLN A 94 23.74 2.88 2.92
CA GLN A 94 23.29 4.22 3.26
C GLN A 94 24.44 5.03 3.82
N SER A 95 24.70 6.21 3.28
CA SER A 95 25.78 7.11 3.74
C SER A 95 25.57 7.62 5.18
N ASN A 96 24.39 7.47 5.77
CA ASN A 96 24.06 7.99 7.11
C ASN A 96 22.93 7.20 7.77
N THR A 97 23.19 5.94 8.12
CA THR A 97 22.21 4.98 8.63
C THR A 97 21.47 5.43 9.90
N ASN A 98 22.15 6.20 10.77
CA ASN A 98 21.58 6.61 12.06
C ASN A 98 20.77 7.91 12.00
N ASN A 99 20.93 8.72 10.96
CA ASN A 99 20.36 10.07 10.87
C ASN A 99 19.37 10.28 9.72
N SER A 100 19.01 9.22 9.00
CA SER A 100 18.07 9.31 7.86
C SER A 100 16.62 9.59 8.27
N VAL A 101 16.25 9.28 9.51
CA VAL A 101 14.91 9.51 10.06
C VAL A 101 15.01 10.35 11.33
N SER A 102 14.21 11.42 11.41
CA SER A 102 14.22 12.30 12.58
C SER A 102 13.83 11.57 13.86
N VAL A 103 14.35 12.00 15.01
CA VAL A 103 13.99 11.45 16.31
C VAL A 103 12.49 11.57 16.57
N LEU A 104 11.89 12.71 16.22
CA LEU A 104 10.45 12.94 16.38
C LEU A 104 9.62 11.94 15.56
N SER A 105 10.03 11.67 14.31
CA SER A 105 9.36 10.67 13.47
C SER A 105 9.45 9.26 14.07
N LYS A 106 10.62 8.89 14.63
CA LYS A 106 10.81 7.60 15.30
C LYS A 106 9.90 7.47 16.52
N LEU A 107 9.83 8.50 17.37
CA LEU A 107 8.97 8.51 18.56
C LEU A 107 7.49 8.43 18.17
N ALA A 108 7.06 9.18 17.16
CA ALA A 108 5.69 9.13 16.65
C ALA A 108 5.33 7.73 16.11
N ALA A 109 6.24 7.10 15.34
CA ALA A 109 6.04 5.75 14.83
C ALA A 109 5.93 4.71 15.96
N ILE A 110 6.80 4.78 16.97
CA ILE A 110 6.75 3.88 18.14
C ILE A 110 5.44 4.07 18.91
N ALA A 111 4.98 5.31 19.06
CA ALA A 111 3.70 5.58 19.73
C ALA A 111 2.52 5.02 18.93
N SER A 112 2.51 5.21 17.60
CA SER A 112 1.43 4.73 16.74
C SER A 112 1.34 3.21 16.66
N LEU A 113 2.46 2.48 16.77
CA LEU A 113 2.46 1.01 16.86
C LEU A 113 1.82 0.45 18.15
N LYS A 114 1.62 1.29 19.15
CA LYS A 114 0.98 0.93 20.43
C LYS A 114 -0.50 1.34 20.48
N ASP A 115 -0.99 2.04 19.48
CA ASP A 115 -2.37 2.54 19.42
C ASP A 115 -3.23 1.72 18.47
N ASP A 116 -3.50 0.47 18.86
CA ASP A 116 -4.35 -0.45 18.11
C ASP A 116 -5.77 0.11 17.91
N LYS A 117 -6.23 0.93 18.86
CA LYS A 117 -7.57 1.55 18.78
C LYS A 117 -7.63 2.57 17.64
N PHE A 118 -6.59 3.39 17.48
CA PHE A 118 -6.50 4.33 16.35
C PHE A 118 -6.52 3.58 15.02
N VAL A 119 -5.67 2.56 14.87
CA VAL A 119 -5.58 1.75 13.63
C VAL A 119 -6.91 1.09 13.31
N SER A 120 -7.56 0.46 14.31
CA SER A 120 -8.87 -0.18 14.13
C SER A 120 -9.95 0.82 13.72
N ASN A 121 -9.98 2.00 14.32
CA ASN A 121 -10.92 3.07 13.94
C ASN A 121 -10.64 3.57 12.51
N CYS A 122 -9.39 3.80 12.13
CA CYS A 122 -9.02 4.20 10.78
C CYS A 122 -9.46 3.15 9.74
N TYR A 123 -9.24 1.86 10.05
CA TYR A 123 -9.72 0.77 9.20
C TYR A 123 -11.24 0.84 8.99
N LEU A 124 -12.04 0.94 10.06
CA LEU A 124 -13.50 0.97 9.98
C LEU A 124 -14.03 2.20 9.24
N LEU A 125 -13.47 3.38 9.54
CA LEU A 125 -13.86 4.62 8.86
C LEU A 125 -13.55 4.56 7.37
N ASN A 126 -12.37 4.05 7.01
CA ASN A 126 -11.98 3.88 5.61
C ASN A 126 -12.88 2.87 4.90
N GLU A 127 -13.19 1.73 5.52
CA GLU A 127 -14.09 0.70 4.95
C GLU A 127 -15.45 1.30 4.64
N ASN A 128 -16.05 2.02 5.59
CA ASN A 128 -17.35 2.66 5.41
C ASN A 128 -17.33 3.73 4.31
N ALA A 129 -16.31 4.59 4.31
CA ALA A 129 -16.16 5.64 3.30
C ALA A 129 -15.94 5.05 1.90
N ARG A 130 -15.11 4.00 1.79
CA ARG A 130 -14.84 3.31 0.52
C ARG A 130 -16.11 2.67 -0.03
N GLN A 131 -16.84 1.93 0.81
CA GLN A 131 -18.08 1.26 0.38
C GLN A 131 -19.15 2.28 -0.03
N TYR A 132 -19.33 3.36 0.74
CA TYR A 132 -20.21 4.46 0.36
C TYR A 132 -19.84 5.03 -1.00
N THR A 133 -18.56 5.35 -1.21
CA THR A 133 -18.09 5.96 -2.46
C THR A 133 -18.28 5.01 -3.66
N ILE A 134 -17.99 3.72 -3.51
CA ILE A 134 -18.21 2.71 -4.56
C ILE A 134 -19.70 2.68 -4.93
N ASN A 135 -20.59 2.64 -3.95
CA ASN A 135 -22.04 2.60 -4.20
C ASN A 135 -22.52 3.86 -4.94
N GLU A 136 -22.01 5.05 -4.59
CA GLU A 136 -22.37 6.29 -5.28
C GLU A 136 -21.81 6.34 -6.72
N LEU A 137 -20.57 5.89 -6.93
CA LEU A 137 -19.98 5.80 -8.28
C LEU A 137 -20.74 4.82 -9.17
N GLN A 138 -21.18 3.69 -8.64
CA GLN A 138 -21.99 2.71 -9.39
C GLN A 138 -23.34 3.29 -9.83
N LYS A 139 -23.99 4.12 -9.02
CA LYS A 139 -25.22 4.83 -9.41
C LYS A 139 -24.98 5.79 -10.59
N LEU A 140 -23.76 6.26 -10.76
CA LEU A 140 -23.33 7.09 -11.88
C LEU A 140 -22.85 6.29 -13.10
N ASN A 141 -23.05 4.96 -13.11
CA ASN A 141 -22.57 4.02 -14.13
C ASN A 141 -21.01 3.96 -14.23
N CYS A 142 -20.29 4.32 -13.18
CA CYS A 142 -18.84 4.12 -13.12
C CYS A 142 -18.54 2.69 -12.65
N GLU A 143 -17.75 1.96 -13.42
CA GLU A 143 -17.30 0.62 -13.05
C GLU A 143 -16.10 0.73 -12.09
N CYS A 144 -16.25 0.22 -10.87
CA CYS A 144 -15.20 0.25 -9.85
C CYS A 144 -14.53 -1.11 -9.73
N ILE A 145 -13.20 -1.12 -9.64
CA ILE A 145 -12.45 -2.30 -9.22
C ILE A 145 -12.59 -2.44 -7.70
N SER A 146 -12.80 -3.67 -7.22
CA SER A 146 -12.85 -3.95 -5.78
C SER A 146 -11.53 -3.54 -5.12
N SER A 147 -11.60 -2.58 -4.21
CA SER A 147 -10.43 -2.02 -3.55
C SER A 147 -10.30 -2.51 -2.10
N ASN A 148 -9.05 -2.75 -1.69
CA ASN A 148 -8.62 -3.10 -0.33
C ASN A 148 -7.71 -2.01 0.28
N THR A 149 -7.84 -0.77 -0.21
CA THR A 149 -6.97 0.35 0.16
C THR A 149 -7.78 1.57 0.58
N ASN A 150 -7.14 2.72 0.73
CA ASN A 150 -7.77 4.01 0.98
C ASN A 150 -7.94 4.85 -0.30
N PHE A 151 -8.03 4.18 -1.44
CA PHE A 151 -8.37 4.78 -2.74
C PHE A 151 -9.22 3.80 -3.56
N ILE A 152 -9.86 4.31 -4.61
CA ILE A 152 -10.72 3.55 -5.51
C ILE A 152 -10.25 3.79 -6.94
N TYR A 153 -10.09 2.72 -7.70
CA TYR A 153 -9.84 2.77 -9.13
C TYR A 153 -11.15 2.47 -9.87
N PHE A 154 -11.57 3.39 -10.72
CA PHE A 154 -12.83 3.27 -11.45
C PHE A 154 -12.71 3.78 -12.87
N SER A 155 -13.57 3.27 -13.77
CA SER A 155 -13.62 3.63 -15.17
C SER A 155 -14.69 4.71 -15.42
N LEU A 156 -14.33 5.70 -16.24
CA LEU A 156 -15.25 6.72 -16.75
C LEU A 156 -15.85 6.37 -18.12
N ALA A 157 -15.53 5.19 -18.69
CA ALA A 157 -15.91 4.83 -20.05
C ALA A 157 -17.43 4.85 -20.30
N LYS A 158 -18.25 4.61 -19.28
CA LYS A 158 -19.71 4.65 -19.34
C LYS A 158 -20.33 5.92 -18.76
N TYR A 159 -19.51 6.83 -18.27
CA TYR A 159 -19.98 8.10 -17.72
C TYR A 159 -20.21 9.09 -18.86
N ASN A 160 -21.43 9.61 -18.97
CA ASN A 160 -21.90 10.36 -20.15
C ASN A 160 -21.72 11.89 -20.04
N LYS A 161 -21.05 12.38 -19.01
CA LYS A 161 -20.77 13.80 -18.79
C LYS A 161 -19.26 14.05 -18.76
N ASP A 162 -18.85 15.28 -18.96
CA ASP A 162 -17.45 15.67 -18.76
C ASP A 162 -17.14 15.68 -17.26
N TYR A 163 -16.51 14.61 -16.80
CA TYR A 163 -16.17 14.41 -15.39
C TYR A 163 -15.21 15.47 -14.88
N PHE A 164 -14.18 15.81 -15.65
CA PHE A 164 -13.16 16.77 -15.22
C PHE A 164 -13.71 18.17 -15.13
N LYS A 165 -14.53 18.58 -16.11
CA LYS A 165 -15.23 19.86 -16.07
C LYS A 165 -16.17 19.95 -14.87
N LEU A 166 -16.91 18.90 -14.55
CA LEU A 166 -17.78 18.88 -13.37
C LEU A 166 -17.01 19.02 -12.07
N LEU A 167 -15.83 18.42 -11.95
CA LEU A 167 -14.97 18.62 -10.79
C LEU A 167 -14.48 20.07 -10.70
N GLU A 168 -14.00 20.64 -11.80
CA GLU A 168 -13.52 22.02 -11.88
C GLU A 168 -14.63 23.01 -11.53
N ASP A 169 -15.82 22.88 -12.13
CA ASP A 169 -16.99 23.73 -11.87
C ASP A 169 -17.43 23.71 -10.38
N ASN A 170 -17.11 22.65 -9.66
CA ASN A 170 -17.40 22.50 -8.23
C ASN A 170 -16.18 22.71 -7.32
N ASN A 171 -15.05 23.22 -7.82
CA ASN A 171 -13.80 23.43 -7.09
C ASN A 171 -13.27 22.14 -6.41
N ILE A 172 -13.45 20.99 -7.06
CA ILE A 172 -12.95 19.68 -6.58
C ILE A 172 -11.75 19.30 -7.41
N GLN A 173 -10.62 19.05 -6.75
CA GLN A 173 -9.44 18.50 -7.41
C GLN A 173 -9.58 16.97 -7.51
N GLY A 174 -9.62 16.45 -8.73
CA GLY A 174 -9.69 15.02 -9.00
C GLY A 174 -8.38 14.28 -8.72
N GLY A 175 -8.46 12.95 -8.69
CA GLY A 175 -7.31 12.06 -8.62
C GLY A 175 -6.54 12.00 -9.93
N LYS A 176 -5.52 11.13 -9.97
CA LYS A 176 -4.74 10.86 -11.19
C LYS A 176 -5.57 10.08 -12.20
N THR A 177 -5.42 10.45 -13.47
CA THR A 177 -5.88 9.64 -14.60
C THR A 177 -4.81 8.62 -14.99
N TYR A 178 -5.27 7.43 -15.37
CA TYR A 178 -4.43 6.39 -15.96
C TYR A 178 -5.02 6.07 -17.32
N GLU A 179 -4.24 6.27 -18.37
CA GLU A 179 -4.62 5.84 -19.73
C GLU A 179 -4.38 4.34 -19.82
N GLU A 180 -5.43 3.58 -20.14
CA GLU A 180 -5.27 2.18 -20.51
C GLU A 180 -4.62 2.14 -21.91
N GLN A 181 -3.48 1.46 -22.03
CA GLN A 181 -2.84 1.25 -23.33
C GLN A 181 -3.81 0.49 -24.23
N GLY A 182 -4.23 1.13 -25.32
CA GLY A 182 -5.04 0.51 -26.36
C GLY A 182 -6.50 0.94 -26.44
N LYS A 183 -6.91 2.00 -25.76
CA LYS A 183 -8.23 2.65 -25.98
C LYS A 183 -8.06 4.12 -26.28
#